data_d24340e7e46d0d4a57bb39850ddf105a
#
_entry.id   d24340e7e46d0d4a57bb39850ddf105a
#
_cell.length_a   1.000
_cell.length_b   1.000
_cell.length_c   1.000
_cell.angle_alpha   90.00
_cell.angle_beta   90.00
_cell.angle_gamma   90.00
#
_symmetry.space_group_name_H-M   'P 1'
#
loop_
_entity.id
_entity.type
_entity.pdbx_description
1 polymer ?
#
loop_
_entity_poly.entity_id
_entity_poly.type
_entity_poly.pdbx_seq_one_letter_code
_entity_poly.pdbx_strand_id
1 'polypeptide(L)'
;MLPRVCTVVVLVRPEFVLLAANRDERLDRPWDPPDAFWPEHPGVVAGRDRTAGGTWLGINRSGVAAAVLNRPGTLGPAAGKRSRGELPLLALEHSTAAQAAAAITGLDASAWRGFNMVLADHTGAYFIRGLGRGRPQMETLPPGVSMVTAHDPNDLDSPRTAHHLPRFEAAEPAGPDDWAAWLPILSDQRGWAAEQINVEPRGGFGTVCSSFVSLRAAGQPIWRFAAGPPHEAEFTPIFCPWDAAAIPAPPRSV
;
A
#
# COMPACT_ATOMS: atom_id res chain seq x y z
N MET A 1 -1.74 19.51 -14.89
CA MET A 1 -1.90 19.33 -13.43
C MET A 1 -1.05 18.12 -13.05
N LEU A 2 -0.12 18.25 -12.09
CA LEU A 2 0.75 17.13 -11.70
C LEU A 2 -0.09 15.96 -11.18
N PRO A 3 0.17 14.71 -11.58
CA PRO A 3 -0.50 13.55 -11.01
C PRO A 3 -0.06 13.42 -9.55
N ARG A 4 -0.99 13.67 -8.62
CA ARG A 4 -0.80 13.54 -7.17
C ARG A 4 -1.30 12.17 -6.74
N VAL A 5 -0.46 11.15 -6.92
CA VAL A 5 -0.93 9.76 -6.83
C VAL A 5 0.14 8.87 -6.23
N CYS A 6 -0.25 8.12 -5.21
CA CYS A 6 0.52 7.01 -4.67
C CYS A 6 0.81 5.94 -5.74
N THR A 7 1.79 5.10 -5.46
CA THR A 7 2.13 3.93 -6.28
C THR A 7 2.18 2.70 -5.39
N VAL A 8 1.63 1.60 -5.87
CA VAL A 8 1.83 0.26 -5.31
C VAL A 8 2.28 -0.67 -6.44
N VAL A 9 3.43 -1.29 -6.27
CA VAL A 9 3.94 -2.34 -7.14
C VAL A 9 3.77 -3.66 -6.42
N VAL A 10 3.22 -4.66 -7.09
CA VAL A 10 2.92 -5.98 -6.55
C VAL A 10 3.65 -7.03 -7.38
N LEU A 11 4.35 -7.95 -6.73
CA LEU A 11 4.86 -9.17 -7.33
C LEU A 11 4.08 -10.35 -6.78
N VAL A 12 3.43 -11.11 -7.65
CA VAL A 12 2.73 -12.34 -7.28
C VAL A 12 3.56 -13.54 -7.71
N ARG A 13 3.94 -14.38 -6.74
CA ARG A 13 4.64 -15.65 -6.91
C ARG A 13 3.91 -16.77 -6.17
N PRO A 14 4.09 -18.06 -6.55
CA PRO A 14 3.41 -19.17 -5.88
C PRO A 14 3.65 -19.24 -4.36
N GLU A 15 4.86 -18.83 -3.91
CA GLU A 15 5.29 -18.97 -2.52
C GLU A 15 5.16 -17.68 -1.70
N PHE A 16 5.00 -16.53 -2.37
CA PHE A 16 4.93 -15.23 -1.69
C PHE A 16 4.32 -14.14 -2.57
N VAL A 17 3.88 -13.08 -1.93
CA VAL A 17 3.51 -11.82 -2.58
C VAL A 17 4.31 -10.68 -1.97
N LEU A 18 4.93 -9.83 -2.82
CA LEU A 18 5.62 -8.62 -2.39
C LEU A 18 4.84 -7.37 -2.80
N LEU A 19 4.86 -6.36 -1.93
CA LEU A 19 4.39 -5.02 -2.25
C LEU A 19 5.52 -4.01 -2.02
N ALA A 20 5.73 -3.12 -2.99
CA ALA A 20 6.53 -1.91 -2.83
C ALA A 20 5.63 -0.70 -3.06
N ALA A 21 5.63 0.26 -2.13
CA ALA A 21 4.70 1.38 -2.18
C ALA A 21 5.35 2.71 -1.83
N ASN A 22 5.01 3.75 -2.59
CA ASN A 22 5.27 5.14 -2.24
C ASN A 22 3.94 5.87 -1.97
N ARG A 23 3.87 6.54 -0.83
CA ARG A 23 2.77 7.45 -0.50
C ARG A 23 3.13 8.86 -0.92
N ASP A 24 2.38 9.39 -1.88
CA ASP A 24 2.50 10.77 -2.32
C ASP A 24 1.34 11.58 -1.70
N GLU A 25 1.69 12.61 -0.93
CA GLU A 25 0.72 13.38 -0.16
C GLU A 25 1.20 14.81 0.04
N ARG A 26 0.35 15.68 0.56
CA ARG A 26 0.73 17.00 1.05
C ARG A 26 1.76 16.86 2.17
N LEU A 27 2.84 17.62 2.10
CA LEU A 27 3.93 17.59 3.09
C LEU A 27 3.49 18.06 4.48
N ASP A 28 2.46 18.90 4.55
CA ASP A 28 1.86 19.40 5.80
C ASP A 28 0.74 18.53 6.37
N ARG A 29 0.39 17.39 5.70
CA ARG A 29 -0.64 16.47 6.19
C ARG A 29 -0.07 15.60 7.30
N PRO A 30 -0.58 15.70 8.55
CA PRO A 30 -0.04 14.94 9.66
C PRO A 30 -0.41 13.45 9.56
N TRP A 31 0.56 12.59 9.82
CA TRP A 31 0.42 11.13 9.83
C TRP A 31 1.36 10.50 10.86
N ASP A 32 1.11 9.25 11.19
CA ASP A 32 1.98 8.44 12.06
C ASP A 32 2.50 7.21 11.29
N PRO A 33 3.74 6.75 11.57
CA PRO A 33 4.28 5.49 11.07
C PRO A 33 3.37 4.30 11.45
N PRO A 34 3.51 3.14 10.78
CA PRO A 34 2.70 1.97 11.07
C PRO A 34 2.80 1.51 12.53
N ASP A 35 1.63 1.34 13.18
CA ASP A 35 1.46 0.82 14.54
C ASP A 35 0.02 0.31 14.73
N ALA A 36 -0.29 -0.24 15.89
CA ALA A 36 -1.62 -0.73 16.27
C ALA A 36 -2.47 0.41 16.89
N PHE A 37 -3.02 1.28 16.04
CA PHE A 37 -3.73 2.49 16.47
C PHE A 37 -5.22 2.31 16.77
N TRP A 38 -5.84 1.23 16.29
CA TRP A 38 -7.28 1.04 16.36
C TRP A 38 -7.63 -0.10 17.33
N PRO A 39 -8.10 0.23 18.56
CA PRO A 39 -8.52 -0.80 19.54
C PRO A 39 -9.65 -1.70 19.03
N GLU A 40 -10.50 -1.17 18.15
CA GLU A 40 -11.59 -1.88 17.48
C GLU A 40 -11.09 -2.86 16.39
N HIS A 41 -9.83 -2.74 15.96
CA HIS A 41 -9.18 -3.63 15.00
C HIS A 41 -7.88 -4.21 15.60
N PRO A 42 -7.93 -5.03 16.67
CA PRO A 42 -6.76 -5.41 17.48
C PRO A 42 -5.73 -6.27 16.75
N GLY A 43 -6.05 -6.75 15.55
CA GLY A 43 -5.14 -7.51 14.70
C GLY A 43 -4.56 -6.71 13.54
N VAL A 44 -4.65 -5.37 13.55
CA VAL A 44 -4.23 -4.50 12.45
C VAL A 44 -3.06 -3.62 12.87
N VAL A 45 -2.01 -3.61 12.02
CA VAL A 45 -0.92 -2.62 12.05
C VAL A 45 -0.97 -1.84 10.75
N ALA A 46 -1.02 -0.50 10.85
CA ALA A 46 -1.17 0.36 9.69
C ALA A 46 -0.65 1.77 9.97
N GLY A 47 -0.24 2.50 8.92
CA GLY A 47 0.07 3.91 9.03
C GLY A 47 -1.20 4.73 9.29
N ARG A 48 -1.18 5.70 10.20
CA ARG A 48 -2.36 6.50 10.54
C ARG A 48 -2.35 7.87 9.88
N ASP A 49 -3.39 8.17 9.12
CA ASP A 49 -3.71 9.52 8.68
C ASP A 49 -4.40 10.29 9.82
N ARG A 50 -3.69 11.20 10.47
CA ARG A 50 -4.21 11.94 11.64
C ARG A 50 -5.33 12.92 11.28
N THR A 51 -5.45 13.32 10.02
CA THR A 51 -6.51 14.21 9.57
C THR A 51 -7.84 13.49 9.39
N ALA A 52 -7.81 12.27 8.80
CA ALA A 52 -9.01 11.54 8.44
C ALA A 52 -9.28 10.30 9.32
N GLY A 53 -8.36 9.97 10.23
CA GLY A 53 -8.48 8.86 11.18
C GLY A 53 -8.29 7.46 10.59
N GLY A 54 -8.15 7.32 9.26
CA GLY A 54 -7.97 6.04 8.56
C GLY A 54 -6.51 5.79 8.16
N THR A 55 -6.31 4.85 7.24
CA THR A 55 -4.99 4.44 6.74
C THR A 55 -4.90 4.45 5.21
N TRP A 56 -3.68 4.44 4.68
CA TRP A 56 -3.38 4.26 3.26
C TRP A 56 -2.84 2.85 2.96
N LEU A 57 -2.20 2.21 3.95
CA LEU A 57 -1.61 0.88 3.85
C LEU A 57 -1.54 0.25 5.24
N GLY A 58 -1.96 -0.98 5.35
CA GLY A 58 -1.87 -1.77 6.56
C GLY A 58 -1.75 -3.26 6.28
N ILE A 59 -1.42 -4.01 7.32
CA ILE A 59 -1.43 -5.47 7.37
C ILE A 59 -2.21 -5.95 8.58
N ASN A 60 -2.70 -7.18 8.53
CA ASN A 60 -3.28 -7.81 9.70
C ASN A 60 -2.50 -9.07 10.12
N ARG A 61 -2.82 -9.59 11.30
CA ARG A 61 -2.19 -10.79 11.87
C ARG A 61 -2.41 -12.06 11.05
N SER A 62 -3.38 -12.07 10.16
CA SER A 62 -3.66 -13.21 9.26
C SER A 62 -2.82 -13.15 7.97
N GLY A 63 -1.98 -12.12 7.80
CA GLY A 63 -1.13 -11.96 6.62
C GLY A 63 -1.84 -11.32 5.44
N VAL A 64 -2.93 -10.58 5.66
CA VAL A 64 -3.57 -9.76 4.62
C VAL A 64 -2.96 -8.38 4.62
N ALA A 65 -2.60 -7.86 3.46
CA ALA A 65 -2.24 -6.46 3.22
C ALA A 65 -3.34 -5.74 2.46
N ALA A 66 -3.58 -4.46 2.80
CA ALA A 66 -4.56 -3.62 2.15
C ALA A 66 -4.01 -2.21 1.93
N ALA A 67 -4.04 -1.74 0.68
CA ALA A 67 -3.65 -0.39 0.30
C ALA A 67 -4.77 0.32 -0.45
N VAL A 68 -4.91 1.64 -0.27
CA VAL A 68 -5.87 2.47 -1.00
C VAL A 68 -5.18 3.64 -1.68
N LEU A 69 -5.57 3.91 -2.92
CA LEU A 69 -5.05 4.99 -3.75
C LEU A 69 -6.20 5.85 -4.29
N ASN A 70 -5.89 7.07 -4.65
CA ASN A 70 -6.81 7.96 -5.34
C ASN A 70 -6.95 7.59 -6.81
N ARG A 71 -8.12 7.80 -7.40
CA ARG A 71 -8.31 7.82 -8.87
C ARG A 71 -8.18 9.23 -9.43
N PRO A 72 -8.00 9.40 -10.77
CA PRO A 72 -7.91 10.72 -11.38
C PRO A 72 -9.11 11.60 -11.01
N GLY A 73 -8.86 12.87 -10.66
CA GLY A 73 -9.92 13.83 -10.31
C GLY A 73 -10.58 13.61 -8.94
N THR A 74 -10.11 12.66 -8.11
CA THR A 74 -10.76 12.32 -6.83
C THR A 74 -9.94 12.71 -5.59
N LEU A 75 -8.89 13.51 -5.74
CA LEU A 75 -8.05 13.93 -4.63
C LEU A 75 -8.83 14.80 -3.61
N GLY A 76 -8.50 14.63 -2.34
CA GLY A 76 -9.09 15.37 -1.21
C GLY A 76 -10.48 14.88 -0.77
N PRO A 77 -11.04 15.51 0.28
CA PRO A 77 -12.39 15.22 0.77
C PRO A 77 -13.47 15.73 -0.19
N ALA A 78 -14.70 15.27 0.01
CA ALA A 78 -15.89 15.83 -0.62
C ALA A 78 -17.08 15.79 0.36
N ALA A 79 -17.96 16.78 0.26
CA ALA A 79 -19.16 16.85 1.10
C ALA A 79 -20.01 15.58 0.95
N GLY A 80 -20.47 15.02 2.05
CA GLY A 80 -21.28 13.81 2.09
C GLY A 80 -20.56 12.51 1.72
N LYS A 81 -19.21 12.53 1.55
CA LYS A 81 -18.40 11.33 1.28
C LYS A 81 -17.56 10.94 2.49
N ARG A 82 -17.49 9.64 2.72
CA ARG A 82 -16.62 9.02 3.74
C ARG A 82 -15.14 9.08 3.33
N SER A 83 -14.25 8.95 4.30
CA SER A 83 -12.81 8.84 4.03
C SER A 83 -12.48 7.48 3.38
N ARG A 84 -11.73 7.47 2.28
CA ARG A 84 -11.23 6.23 1.69
C ARG A 84 -10.28 5.47 2.61
N GLY A 85 -9.65 6.16 3.56
CA GLY A 85 -8.74 5.56 4.53
C GLY A 85 -9.40 4.56 5.49
N GLU A 86 -10.74 4.49 5.56
CA GLU A 86 -11.44 3.44 6.30
C GLU A 86 -11.55 2.12 5.53
N LEU A 87 -11.47 2.15 4.18
CA LEU A 87 -11.59 0.96 3.34
C LEU A 87 -10.52 -0.11 3.64
N PRO A 88 -9.22 0.25 3.80
CA PRO A 88 -8.23 -0.74 4.22
C PRO A 88 -8.51 -1.32 5.59
N LEU A 89 -9.03 -0.54 6.56
CA LEU A 89 -9.38 -1.05 7.89
C LEU A 89 -10.50 -2.10 7.79
N LEU A 90 -11.56 -1.83 7.01
CA LEU A 90 -12.63 -2.78 6.74
C LEU A 90 -12.10 -4.05 6.05
N ALA A 91 -11.20 -3.92 5.09
CA ALA A 91 -10.60 -5.06 4.40
C ALA A 91 -9.75 -5.93 5.36
N LEU A 92 -9.02 -5.29 6.27
CA LEU A 92 -8.14 -5.96 7.23
C LEU A 92 -8.87 -6.68 8.39
N GLU A 93 -10.20 -6.61 8.48
CA GLU A 93 -11.02 -7.46 9.37
C GLU A 93 -11.09 -8.92 8.89
N HIS A 94 -10.69 -9.20 7.65
CA HIS A 94 -10.82 -10.52 7.02
C HIS A 94 -9.51 -11.32 7.07
N SER A 95 -9.65 -12.66 7.10
CA SER A 95 -8.51 -13.56 7.24
C SER A 95 -7.79 -13.88 5.93
N THR A 96 -8.39 -13.56 4.77
CA THR A 96 -7.79 -13.75 3.45
C THR A 96 -8.07 -12.55 2.55
N ALA A 97 -7.18 -12.31 1.57
CA ALA A 97 -7.38 -11.25 0.59
C ALA A 97 -8.66 -11.47 -0.26
N ALA A 98 -9.02 -12.71 -0.53
CA ALA A 98 -10.25 -13.06 -1.24
C ALA A 98 -11.50 -12.66 -0.45
N GLN A 99 -11.55 -12.95 0.86
CA GLN A 99 -12.66 -12.52 1.74
C GLN A 99 -12.74 -10.99 1.84
N ALA A 100 -11.60 -10.33 2.02
CA ALA A 100 -11.50 -8.88 2.03
C ALA A 100 -12.05 -8.27 0.72
N ALA A 101 -11.64 -8.82 -0.43
CA ALA A 101 -12.10 -8.37 -1.74
C ALA A 101 -13.61 -8.55 -1.91
N ALA A 102 -14.16 -9.68 -1.49
CA ALA A 102 -15.61 -9.93 -1.52
C ALA A 102 -16.38 -8.94 -0.64
N ALA A 103 -15.86 -8.63 0.56
CA ALA A 103 -16.48 -7.66 1.46
C ALA A 103 -16.48 -6.23 0.86
N ILE A 104 -15.35 -5.77 0.33
CA ILE A 104 -15.24 -4.44 -0.28
C ILE A 104 -16.14 -4.32 -1.52
N THR A 105 -16.23 -5.36 -2.36
CA THR A 105 -17.11 -5.36 -3.55
C THR A 105 -18.59 -5.44 -3.21
N GLY A 106 -18.94 -5.85 -1.99
CA GLY A 106 -20.30 -5.81 -1.45
C GLY A 106 -20.79 -4.42 -1.08
N LEU A 107 -19.89 -3.42 -0.94
CA LEU A 107 -20.22 -2.06 -0.52
C LEU A 107 -20.87 -1.25 -1.66
N ASP A 108 -21.54 -0.16 -1.28
CA ASP A 108 -21.97 0.87 -2.24
C ASP A 108 -20.86 1.91 -2.39
N ALA A 109 -20.18 1.92 -3.54
CA ALA A 109 -19.09 2.86 -3.82
C ALA A 109 -19.54 4.33 -3.81
N SER A 110 -20.84 4.61 -3.85
CA SER A 110 -21.36 5.99 -3.76
C SER A 110 -21.05 6.67 -2.41
N ALA A 111 -20.76 5.89 -1.37
CA ALA A 111 -20.34 6.42 -0.07
C ALA A 111 -18.97 7.12 -0.11
N TRP A 112 -18.13 6.82 -1.08
CA TRP A 112 -16.77 7.37 -1.22
C TRP A 112 -16.56 8.08 -2.55
N ARG A 113 -15.51 8.91 -2.63
CA ARG A 113 -14.95 9.33 -3.92
C ARG A 113 -14.29 8.13 -4.59
N GLY A 114 -14.06 8.21 -5.91
CA GLY A 114 -13.38 7.16 -6.63
C GLY A 114 -12.04 6.74 -5.99
N PHE A 115 -11.77 5.43 -5.97
CA PHE A 115 -10.59 4.83 -5.35
C PHE A 115 -10.10 3.61 -6.14
N ASN A 116 -8.83 3.32 -5.97
CA ASN A 116 -8.21 2.03 -6.26
C ASN A 116 -7.82 1.38 -4.93
N MET A 117 -7.91 0.06 -4.84
CA MET A 117 -7.32 -0.70 -3.73
C MET A 117 -6.53 -1.87 -4.26
N VAL A 118 -5.48 -2.22 -3.52
CA VAL A 118 -4.75 -3.48 -3.65
C VAL A 118 -4.97 -4.24 -2.36
N LEU A 119 -5.44 -5.48 -2.49
CA LEU A 119 -5.56 -6.45 -1.41
C LEU A 119 -4.71 -7.65 -1.75
N ALA A 120 -3.90 -8.12 -0.81
CA ALA A 120 -3.01 -9.24 -1.05
C ALA A 120 -2.87 -10.10 0.21
N ASP A 121 -2.62 -11.38 0.00
CA ASP A 121 -2.07 -12.32 0.97
C ASP A 121 -1.03 -13.20 0.27
N HIS A 122 -0.49 -14.19 0.96
CA HIS A 122 0.54 -15.07 0.37
C HIS A 122 0.05 -15.90 -0.83
N THR A 123 -1.26 -15.99 -1.06
CA THR A 123 -1.84 -16.80 -2.14
C THR A 123 -2.07 -16.01 -3.43
N GLY A 124 -2.05 -14.66 -3.35
CA GLY A 124 -2.26 -13.80 -4.51
C GLY A 124 -2.68 -12.39 -4.15
N ALA A 125 -3.05 -11.62 -5.16
CA ALA A 125 -3.44 -10.24 -5.01
C ALA A 125 -4.66 -9.89 -5.87
N TYR A 126 -5.43 -8.90 -5.39
CA TYR A 126 -6.62 -8.37 -6.03
C TYR A 126 -6.53 -6.87 -6.18
N PHE A 127 -6.95 -6.39 -7.30
CA PHE A 127 -7.21 -4.97 -7.54
C PHE A 127 -8.71 -4.70 -7.43
N ILE A 128 -9.08 -3.61 -6.73
CA ILE A 128 -10.47 -3.19 -6.62
C ILE A 128 -10.60 -1.74 -7.08
N ARG A 129 -11.57 -1.51 -7.97
CA ARG A 129 -11.90 -0.22 -8.52
C ARG A 129 -13.26 0.25 -8.02
N GLY A 130 -13.29 1.33 -7.23
CA GLY A 130 -14.50 2.06 -6.85
C GLY A 130 -14.64 3.34 -7.68
N LEU A 131 -15.75 3.50 -8.40
CA LEU A 131 -15.98 4.66 -9.27
C LEU A 131 -16.82 5.75 -8.62
N GLY A 132 -17.08 5.69 -7.30
CA GLY A 132 -17.93 6.63 -6.58
C GLY A 132 -19.41 6.47 -6.89
N ARG A 133 -19.80 5.33 -7.47
CA ARG A 133 -21.18 4.90 -7.77
C ARG A 133 -21.26 3.41 -7.94
N GLY A 134 -22.42 2.82 -7.63
CA GLY A 134 -22.65 1.37 -7.75
C GLY A 134 -21.72 0.55 -6.85
N ARG A 135 -21.47 -0.69 -7.22
CA ARG A 135 -20.56 -1.58 -6.48
C ARG A 135 -19.13 -1.45 -7.01
N PRO A 136 -18.10 -1.52 -6.15
CA PRO A 136 -16.73 -1.66 -6.59
C PRO A 136 -16.56 -2.92 -7.45
N GLN A 137 -15.65 -2.86 -8.40
CA GLN A 137 -15.30 -3.96 -9.30
C GLN A 137 -13.95 -4.54 -8.87
N MET A 138 -13.81 -5.86 -8.95
CA MET A 138 -12.61 -6.60 -8.58
C MET A 138 -12.03 -7.31 -9.79
N GLU A 139 -10.70 -7.36 -9.86
CA GLU A 139 -9.95 -8.26 -10.73
C GLU A 139 -8.79 -8.90 -9.96
N THR A 140 -8.43 -10.13 -10.31
CA THR A 140 -7.24 -10.79 -9.77
C THR A 140 -6.01 -10.27 -10.50
N LEU A 141 -4.99 -9.86 -9.77
CA LEU A 141 -3.69 -9.51 -10.38
C LEU A 141 -2.98 -10.78 -10.85
N PRO A 142 -2.44 -10.79 -12.08
CA PRO A 142 -1.77 -11.97 -12.62
C PRO A 142 -0.47 -12.29 -11.87
N PRO A 143 0.07 -13.52 -11.99
CA PRO A 143 1.45 -13.81 -11.60
C PRO A 143 2.44 -12.86 -12.30
N GLY A 144 3.53 -12.53 -11.61
CA GLY A 144 4.50 -11.53 -12.05
C GLY A 144 4.25 -10.16 -11.46
N VAL A 145 4.80 -9.12 -12.09
CA VAL A 145 4.75 -7.74 -11.61
C VAL A 145 3.49 -7.04 -12.11
N SER A 146 2.82 -6.36 -11.20
CA SER A 146 1.75 -5.41 -11.50
C SER A 146 2.01 -4.08 -10.83
N MET A 147 1.72 -2.97 -11.51
CA MET A 147 1.86 -1.62 -10.99
C MET A 147 0.52 -0.90 -10.97
N VAL A 148 0.12 -0.44 -9.78
CA VAL A 148 -1.13 0.28 -9.54
C VAL A 148 -0.82 1.72 -9.16
N THR A 149 -1.45 2.65 -9.86
CA THR A 149 -1.36 4.09 -9.63
C THR A 149 -2.79 4.67 -9.47
N ALA A 150 -3.05 5.90 -9.95
CA ALA A 150 -4.43 6.41 -10.07
C ALA A 150 -5.24 5.69 -11.15
N HIS A 151 -4.57 5.06 -12.09
CA HIS A 151 -5.14 4.32 -13.21
C HIS A 151 -5.39 2.86 -12.83
N ASP A 152 -5.91 2.08 -13.76
CA ASP A 152 -6.06 0.64 -13.61
C ASP A 152 -4.68 -0.04 -13.62
N PRO A 153 -4.54 -1.29 -13.20
CA PRO A 153 -3.25 -1.98 -13.14
C PRO A 153 -2.57 -2.00 -14.51
N ASN A 154 -1.28 -1.74 -14.53
CA ASN A 154 -0.43 -1.77 -15.72
C ASN A 154 -0.89 -0.87 -16.88
N ASP A 155 -1.72 0.14 -16.61
CA ASP A 155 -2.20 1.10 -17.59
C ASP A 155 -1.06 2.00 -18.09
N LEU A 156 -0.64 1.81 -19.34
CA LEU A 156 0.47 2.53 -19.97
C LEU A 156 0.11 3.97 -20.38
N ASP A 157 -1.17 4.36 -20.30
CA ASP A 157 -1.58 5.77 -20.41
C ASP A 157 -1.11 6.57 -19.18
N SER A 158 -0.76 5.90 -18.08
CA SER A 158 -0.03 6.48 -16.97
C SER A 158 1.46 6.59 -17.33
N PRO A 159 2.04 7.80 -17.47
CA PRO A 159 3.46 7.96 -17.78
C PRO A 159 4.37 7.30 -16.72
N ARG A 160 3.95 7.32 -15.45
CA ARG A 160 4.66 6.64 -14.35
C ARG A 160 4.69 5.13 -14.58
N THR A 161 3.57 4.53 -14.93
CA THR A 161 3.49 3.09 -15.21
C THR A 161 4.32 2.73 -16.45
N ALA A 162 4.16 3.48 -17.54
CA ALA A 162 4.92 3.24 -18.78
C ALA A 162 6.44 3.32 -18.57
N HIS A 163 6.90 4.24 -17.70
CA HIS A 163 8.32 4.42 -17.41
C HIS A 163 8.88 3.36 -16.46
N HIS A 164 8.14 2.98 -15.42
CA HIS A 164 8.70 2.17 -14.32
C HIS A 164 8.33 0.69 -14.38
N LEU A 165 7.16 0.30 -14.91
CA LEU A 165 6.75 -1.11 -14.94
C LEU A 165 7.80 -2.02 -15.61
N PRO A 166 8.35 -1.70 -16.81
CA PRO A 166 9.37 -2.57 -17.43
C PRO A 166 10.65 -2.69 -16.59
N ARG A 167 10.97 -1.68 -15.79
CA ARG A 167 12.16 -1.69 -14.91
C ARG A 167 11.94 -2.60 -13.71
N PHE A 168 10.74 -2.58 -13.11
CA PHE A 168 10.38 -3.49 -12.03
C PHE A 168 10.32 -4.95 -12.50
N GLU A 169 9.80 -5.20 -13.71
CA GLU A 169 9.80 -6.52 -14.34
C GLU A 169 11.22 -7.04 -14.60
N ALA A 170 12.12 -6.17 -15.12
CA ALA A 170 13.51 -6.53 -15.40
C ALA A 170 14.36 -6.77 -14.12
N ALA A 171 13.96 -6.17 -13.00
CA ALA A 171 14.63 -6.25 -11.70
C ALA A 171 13.83 -7.08 -10.69
N GLU A 172 13.07 -8.07 -11.15
CA GLU A 172 12.18 -8.84 -10.31
C GLU A 172 12.93 -9.56 -9.18
N PRO A 173 12.46 -9.39 -7.89
CA PRO A 173 13.04 -10.06 -6.73
C PRO A 173 13.03 -11.59 -6.84
N ALA A 174 14.15 -12.22 -6.52
CA ALA A 174 14.28 -13.67 -6.54
C ALA A 174 13.63 -14.36 -5.33
N GLY A 175 13.35 -13.61 -4.26
CA GLY A 175 12.79 -14.15 -3.02
C GLY A 175 12.04 -13.13 -2.18
N PRO A 176 11.37 -13.58 -1.13
CA PRO A 176 10.49 -12.75 -0.31
C PRO A 176 11.20 -11.65 0.49
N ASP A 177 12.52 -11.74 0.63
CA ASP A 177 13.34 -10.78 1.37
C ASP A 177 14.29 -9.97 0.46
N ASP A 178 14.21 -10.17 -0.85
CA ASP A 178 15.07 -9.53 -1.84
C ASP A 178 14.45 -8.26 -2.42
N TRP A 179 14.59 -7.16 -1.69
CA TRP A 179 14.11 -5.83 -2.11
C TRP A 179 15.20 -4.99 -2.79
N ALA A 180 16.44 -5.46 -2.75
CA ALA A 180 17.61 -4.66 -3.12
C ALA A 180 17.51 -4.14 -4.56
N ALA A 181 17.00 -4.96 -5.49
CA ALA A 181 16.85 -4.58 -6.89
C ALA A 181 15.72 -3.54 -7.12
N TRP A 182 14.68 -3.55 -6.29
CA TRP A 182 13.54 -2.64 -6.41
C TRP A 182 13.76 -1.28 -5.73
N LEU A 183 14.61 -1.22 -4.71
CA LEU A 183 14.85 0.01 -3.96
C LEU A 183 15.35 1.17 -4.84
N PRO A 184 16.34 1.00 -5.74
CA PRO A 184 16.78 2.08 -6.63
C PRO A 184 15.69 2.58 -7.59
N ILE A 185 14.76 1.69 -7.99
CA ILE A 185 13.64 2.05 -8.87
C ILE A 185 12.60 2.84 -8.08
N LEU A 186 12.23 2.37 -6.88
CA LEU A 186 11.28 3.03 -6.00
C LEU A 186 11.77 4.43 -5.57
N SER A 187 13.11 4.61 -5.49
CA SER A 187 13.78 5.86 -5.11
C SER A 187 13.99 6.84 -6.27
N ASP A 188 13.61 6.46 -7.50
CA ASP A 188 13.94 7.24 -8.69
C ASP A 188 13.11 8.52 -8.80
N GLN A 189 13.79 9.67 -8.86
CA GLN A 189 13.21 11.00 -9.07
C GLN A 189 13.40 11.53 -10.49
N ARG A 190 14.05 10.75 -11.36
CA ARG A 190 14.34 11.17 -12.74
C ARG A 190 13.08 11.22 -13.59
N GLY A 191 13.16 11.95 -14.69
CA GLY A 191 12.07 12.18 -15.61
C GLY A 191 11.25 13.43 -15.29
N TRP A 192 10.23 13.67 -16.09
CA TRP A 192 9.30 14.76 -15.83
C TRP A 192 8.30 14.35 -14.73
N ALA A 193 7.66 15.34 -14.12
CA ALA A 193 6.90 15.15 -12.87
C ALA A 193 5.80 14.05 -12.90
N ALA A 194 5.24 13.73 -14.07
CA ALA A 194 4.25 12.66 -14.19
C ALA A 194 4.87 11.25 -14.24
N GLU A 195 6.17 11.15 -14.55
CA GLU A 195 6.92 9.89 -14.55
C GLU A 195 7.49 9.58 -13.16
N GLN A 196 7.83 10.61 -12.35
CA GLN A 196 8.48 10.40 -11.07
C GLN A 196 7.70 9.44 -10.18
N ILE A 197 8.34 8.35 -9.72
CA ILE A 197 7.77 7.42 -8.75
C ILE A 197 8.08 7.88 -7.32
N ASN A 198 9.23 8.48 -7.10
CA ASN A 198 9.59 9.23 -5.92
C ASN A 198 9.45 10.71 -6.24
N VAL A 199 8.32 11.28 -5.86
CA VAL A 199 7.92 12.64 -6.27
C VAL A 199 8.70 13.67 -5.47
N GLU A 200 9.50 14.47 -6.16
CA GLU A 200 10.16 15.64 -5.57
C GLU A 200 9.16 16.63 -4.97
N PRO A 201 9.48 17.24 -3.82
CA PRO A 201 8.63 18.25 -3.20
C PRO A 201 8.35 19.44 -4.15
N ARG A 202 7.08 19.60 -4.56
CA ARG A 202 6.61 20.71 -5.41
C ARG A 202 5.25 21.21 -4.98
N GLY A 203 5.11 22.49 -4.69
CA GLY A 203 3.84 23.09 -4.28
C GLY A 203 3.24 22.46 -3.02
N GLY A 204 4.09 22.04 -2.07
CA GLY A 204 3.67 21.43 -0.81
C GLY A 204 3.21 19.98 -0.95
N PHE A 205 3.57 19.27 -2.03
CA PHE A 205 3.22 17.87 -2.29
C PHE A 205 4.47 17.10 -2.71
N GLY A 206 4.60 15.84 -2.30
CA GLY A 206 5.71 14.95 -2.63
C GLY A 206 5.54 13.58 -2.05
N THR A 207 6.53 12.70 -2.22
CA THR A 207 6.57 11.40 -1.55
C THR A 207 6.91 11.61 -0.08
N VAL A 208 6.05 11.10 0.82
CA VAL A 208 6.16 11.34 2.28
C VAL A 208 6.57 10.12 3.07
N CYS A 209 6.37 8.92 2.54
CA CYS A 209 6.85 7.67 3.14
C CYS A 209 6.81 6.54 2.12
N SER A 210 7.53 5.45 2.43
CA SER A 210 7.63 4.28 1.55
C SER A 210 7.55 2.97 2.34
N SER A 211 7.15 1.91 1.67
CA SER A 211 6.96 0.60 2.29
C SER A 211 7.42 -0.52 1.38
N PHE A 212 8.01 -1.56 1.98
CA PHE A 212 8.11 -2.90 1.42
C PHE A 212 7.37 -3.87 2.34
N VAL A 213 6.45 -4.65 1.78
CA VAL A 213 5.69 -5.68 2.52
C VAL A 213 5.90 -7.03 1.84
N SER A 214 6.24 -8.06 2.62
CA SER A 214 6.36 -9.44 2.17
C SER A 214 5.31 -10.30 2.86
N LEU A 215 4.49 -10.97 2.07
CA LEU A 215 3.44 -11.88 2.51
C LEU A 215 3.86 -13.29 2.10
N ARG A 216 4.05 -14.19 3.06
CA ARG A 216 4.62 -15.53 2.87
C ARG A 216 3.69 -16.61 3.40
N ALA A 217 3.73 -17.78 2.78
CA ALA A 217 2.95 -18.94 3.24
C ALA A 217 3.36 -19.41 4.64
N ALA A 218 4.64 -19.27 4.98
CA ALA A 218 5.17 -19.61 6.30
C ALA A 218 5.78 -18.38 6.97
N GLY A 219 5.41 -18.15 8.23
CA GLY A 219 5.88 -17.02 9.03
C GLY A 219 4.97 -15.79 8.96
N GLN A 220 5.33 -14.78 9.72
CA GLN A 220 4.61 -13.51 9.77
C GLN A 220 4.93 -12.63 8.55
N PRO A 221 4.03 -11.72 8.18
CA PRO A 221 4.36 -10.68 7.21
C PRO A 221 5.60 -9.89 7.66
N ILE A 222 6.47 -9.56 6.71
CA ILE A 222 7.58 -8.65 6.96
C ILE A 222 7.19 -7.30 6.38
N TRP A 223 7.29 -6.25 7.19
CA TRP A 223 7.11 -4.88 6.76
C TRP A 223 8.36 -4.06 7.06
N ARG A 224 8.94 -3.44 6.03
CA ARG A 224 9.98 -2.43 6.16
C ARG A 224 9.40 -1.09 5.72
N PHE A 225 9.58 -0.09 6.56
CA PHE A 225 8.98 1.23 6.40
C PHE A 225 10.04 2.33 6.45
N ALA A 226 10.01 3.23 5.49
CA ALA A 226 10.80 4.46 5.48
C ALA A 226 9.88 5.65 5.84
N ALA A 227 10.17 6.34 6.94
CA ALA A 227 9.40 7.48 7.43
C ALA A 227 9.78 8.79 6.68
N GLY A 228 9.97 8.68 5.37
CA GLY A 228 10.34 9.74 4.45
C GLY A 228 10.46 9.23 3.02
N PRO A 229 10.90 10.08 2.09
CA PRO A 229 11.18 9.67 0.72
C PRO A 229 12.24 8.56 0.68
N PRO A 230 12.09 7.54 -0.19
CA PRO A 230 12.93 6.31 -0.14
C PRO A 230 14.39 6.53 -0.54
N HIS A 231 14.75 7.69 -1.09
CA HIS A 231 16.15 8.07 -1.42
C HIS A 231 16.89 8.71 -0.23
N GLU A 232 16.15 9.12 0.83
CA GLU A 232 16.70 9.81 2.00
C GLU A 232 16.49 9.02 3.30
N ALA A 233 15.33 8.36 3.44
CA ALA A 233 14.93 7.70 4.67
C ALA A 233 15.32 6.22 4.67
N GLU A 234 15.84 5.73 5.79
CA GLU A 234 16.16 4.34 6.01
C GLU A 234 14.89 3.49 6.16
N PHE A 235 14.89 2.30 5.57
CA PHE A 235 13.84 1.31 5.76
C PHE A 235 14.08 0.49 7.02
N THR A 236 13.29 0.77 8.06
CA THR A 236 13.32 0.04 9.32
C THR A 236 12.23 -1.02 9.40
N PRO A 237 12.45 -2.15 10.13
CA PRO A 237 11.40 -3.14 10.31
C PRO A 237 10.26 -2.60 11.17
N ILE A 238 9.02 -2.90 10.79
CA ILE A 238 7.84 -2.68 11.62
C ILE A 238 7.60 -3.95 12.45
N PHE A 239 7.57 -3.79 13.76
CA PHE A 239 7.24 -4.87 14.68
C PHE A 239 5.72 -4.90 14.92
N CYS A 240 5.14 -6.08 14.76
CA CYS A 240 3.73 -6.27 15.00
C CYS A 240 3.49 -6.82 16.42
N PRO A 241 2.41 -6.41 17.12
CA PRO A 241 2.15 -6.88 18.49
C PRO A 241 2.03 -8.40 18.63
N TRP A 242 1.66 -9.09 17.56
CA TRP A 242 1.58 -10.55 17.52
C TRP A 242 2.92 -11.24 17.32
N ASP A 243 4.01 -10.50 17.04
CA ASP A 243 5.38 -11.02 16.96
C ASP A 243 5.98 -11.18 18.36
N ALA A 244 5.35 -10.65 19.40
CA ALA A 244 5.86 -10.64 20.77
C ALA A 244 6.07 -12.02 21.39
N ALA A 245 5.54 -13.09 20.78
CA ALA A 245 5.88 -14.47 21.16
C ALA A 245 7.34 -14.88 20.82
N ALA A 246 8.06 -14.06 20.04
CA ALA A 246 9.45 -14.27 19.64
C ALA A 246 10.46 -13.45 20.45
N ILE A 247 10.02 -12.59 21.38
CA ILE A 247 10.92 -11.85 22.27
C ILE A 247 11.27 -12.77 23.45
N PRO A 248 12.52 -13.24 23.59
CA PRO A 248 12.92 -13.98 24.78
C PRO A 248 12.71 -13.08 26.00
N ALA A 249 12.07 -13.62 27.06
CA ALA A 249 11.87 -12.91 28.30
C ALA A 249 13.21 -12.37 28.80
N PRO A 250 13.30 -11.13 29.34
CA PRO A 250 14.51 -10.61 29.90
C PRO A 250 14.99 -11.58 31.04
N PRO A 251 16.32 -11.82 31.20
CA PRO A 251 16.83 -12.69 32.23
C PRO A 251 16.29 -12.21 33.56
N ARG A 252 15.70 -13.13 34.33
CA ARG A 252 15.27 -12.84 35.71
C ARG A 252 16.50 -12.43 36.49
N SER A 253 16.54 -11.22 37.01
CA SER A 253 17.53 -10.78 37.99
C SER A 253 17.44 -11.68 39.22
N VAL A 254 18.55 -12.35 39.50
CA VAL A 254 18.78 -13.16 40.75
C VAL A 254 19.09 -12.20 41.89
#